data_b1c0246c53864702eb8373026cf79d4b
#
_entry.id   b1c0246c53864702eb8373026cf79d4b
#
_cell.length_a   1.000
_cell.length_b   1.000
_cell.length_c   1.000
_cell.angle_alpha   90.00
_cell.angle_beta   90.00
_cell.angle_gamma   90.00
#
_symmetry.space_group_name_H-M   'P 1'
#
loop_
_entity.id
_entity.type
_entity.pdbx_description
1 polymer ?
#
loop_
_entity_poly.entity_id
_entity_poly.type
_entity_poly.pdbx_seq_one_letter_code
_entity_poly.pdbx_strand_id
1 'polypeptide(L)'
;MQRDELKQNVKSYAQKFEDGGLRLLKKGQKGVIHAIFSRFGLVLLLLLLQVGLLVSIFRWFGNLLPHYFGGSVVVTAAMVLYLLNSKMDNSAKITWMVVIALFPVVGVPLFFYVKSNFGHNILRKRLLELEDVLRTQLPQNQSVVQKLEASEPGAASLATYLYGRGGGFPVYENTAMTYFPSGEAKFEELLRQLETAEKYIFVEYFIIDEGLFWGRVLEVLARKAAAGVDVRVMYDGTCEFSTLPRDYPRRLEALGIQCKVFSPVQPFVSTHYNYRDHRKNLVIDGRVGFTGGVNLADEYINQVEKYGRWKDAAIMLEGEAVRSLTALFLQMWCILKEPEFDAFLAEPIPVPEDARGTAAPYGDCPLDGERVGEMVYIDLLNRARRYIHIMTPYLILDGELETALKFAAERGVDVHLILPGIADKKFANSLAKTHYSSLLDSGVKISEWTPGFVHAKVFVVDDREAVVGTINLDYRSLYHHFEDAVWLTDAPCIRDIEADFQATLEQCRTVENDPRSIWQGRWLFHALGMLLKVLAPLL
;
A
#
# COMPACT_ATOMS: atom_id res chain seq x y z
N MET A 1 16.25 -34.13 17.50
CA MET A 1 17.02 -33.00 18.06
C MET A 1 16.36 -31.65 17.77
N GLN A 2 16.04 -31.31 16.52
CA GLN A 2 15.41 -30.02 16.16
C GLN A 2 14.08 -29.70 16.87
N ARG A 3 13.20 -30.68 17.07
CA ARG A 3 11.84 -30.48 17.62
C ARG A 3 11.82 -30.13 19.12
N ASP A 4 12.77 -30.63 19.88
CA ASP A 4 12.87 -30.39 21.34
C ASP A 4 13.64 -29.11 21.64
N GLU A 5 14.64 -28.76 20.82
CA GLU A 5 15.28 -27.44 20.83
C GLU A 5 14.32 -26.32 20.47
N LEU A 6 13.47 -26.53 19.45
CA LEU A 6 12.41 -25.56 19.07
C LEU A 6 11.43 -25.34 20.23
N LYS A 7 10.97 -26.40 20.90
CA LYS A 7 10.09 -26.30 22.07
C LYS A 7 10.73 -25.59 23.26
N GLN A 8 12.02 -25.76 23.44
CA GLN A 8 12.77 -25.12 24.52
C GLN A 8 13.00 -23.63 24.21
N ASN A 9 13.28 -23.27 22.95
CA ASN A 9 13.39 -21.91 22.48
C ASN A 9 12.05 -21.16 22.54
N VAL A 10 10.93 -21.80 22.15
CA VAL A 10 9.57 -21.25 22.32
C VAL A 10 9.31 -20.88 23.78
N LYS A 11 9.69 -21.74 24.74
CA LYS A 11 9.51 -21.45 26.18
C LYS A 11 10.38 -20.30 26.68
N SER A 12 11.56 -20.09 26.10
CA SER A 12 12.51 -19.05 26.56
C SER A 12 12.17 -17.65 26.01
N TYR A 13 11.53 -17.56 24.83
CA TYR A 13 11.22 -16.27 24.16
C TYR A 13 9.74 -15.91 24.24
N ALA A 14 8.85 -16.88 24.41
CA ALA A 14 7.42 -16.68 24.34
C ALA A 14 6.79 -16.49 25.72
N GLN A 15 6.09 -15.40 25.90
CA GLN A 15 5.20 -15.17 27.04
C GLN A 15 3.76 -15.36 26.58
N LYS A 16 3.05 -16.33 27.19
CA LYS A 16 1.62 -16.54 26.91
C LYS A 16 0.82 -15.55 27.75
N PHE A 17 -0.03 -14.74 27.11
CA PHE A 17 -0.87 -13.77 27.79
C PHE A 17 -2.24 -14.36 28.15
N GLU A 18 -2.95 -13.71 29.08
CA GLU A 18 -4.29 -14.13 29.52
C GLU A 18 -5.29 -14.15 28.36
N ASP A 19 -5.10 -13.32 27.34
CA ASP A 19 -5.88 -13.27 26.10
C ASP A 19 -5.56 -14.40 25.10
N GLY A 20 -4.57 -15.26 25.44
CA GLY A 20 -4.22 -16.47 24.68
C GLY A 20 -3.31 -16.24 23.46
N GLY A 21 -2.71 -15.04 23.29
CA GLY A 21 -1.76 -14.76 22.21
C GLY A 21 -0.30 -15.02 22.59
N LEU A 22 0.54 -15.34 21.61
CA LEU A 22 1.99 -15.50 21.77
C LEU A 22 2.68 -14.15 21.54
N ARG A 23 3.50 -13.68 22.50
CA ARG A 23 4.28 -12.45 22.37
C ARG A 23 5.75 -12.70 22.60
N LEU A 24 6.60 -12.04 21.80
CA LEU A 24 8.05 -12.15 21.86
C LEU A 24 8.71 -10.94 22.56
N LEU A 25 7.94 -9.89 22.89
CA LEU A 25 8.40 -8.70 23.60
C LEU A 25 7.82 -8.65 25.01
N LYS A 26 8.62 -8.21 25.98
CA LYS A 26 8.14 -7.95 27.35
C LYS A 26 7.31 -6.67 27.38
N LYS A 27 6.17 -6.70 28.08
CA LYS A 27 5.30 -5.54 28.31
C LYS A 27 6.11 -4.41 28.99
N GLY A 28 6.17 -3.21 28.38
CA GLY A 28 6.81 -2.03 28.97
C GLY A 28 8.14 -1.57 28.34
N GLN A 29 8.64 -2.21 27.28
CA GLN A 29 9.86 -1.75 26.58
C GLN A 29 9.63 -0.52 25.65
N LYS A 30 8.40 0.00 25.56
CA LYS A 30 8.06 1.22 24.83
C LYS A 30 8.03 2.42 25.81
N GLY A 31 9.14 3.11 26.01
CA GLY A 31 9.21 4.34 26.83
C GLY A 31 9.62 5.55 25.99
N VAL A 32 9.19 6.77 26.38
CA VAL A 32 9.52 8.05 25.70
C VAL A 32 11.04 8.22 25.55
N ILE A 33 11.84 7.74 26.49
CA ILE A 33 13.31 7.73 26.42
C ILE A 33 13.80 6.82 25.29
N HIS A 34 13.14 5.70 25.05
CA HIS A 34 13.46 4.80 23.94
C HIS A 34 13.09 5.43 22.58
N ALA A 35 12.05 6.27 22.52
CA ALA A 35 11.70 7.02 21.31
C ALA A 35 12.71 8.13 20.98
N ILE A 36 13.27 8.82 21.97
CA ILE A 36 14.29 9.88 21.80
C ILE A 36 15.66 9.28 21.42
N PHE A 37 16.05 8.19 22.06
CA PHE A 37 17.28 7.42 21.74
C PHE A 37 17.02 6.30 20.72
N SER A 38 15.79 6.20 20.21
CA SER A 38 15.47 5.34 19.07
C SER A 38 16.19 5.86 17.83
N ARG A 39 16.33 5.00 16.85
CA ARG A 39 16.87 5.40 15.53
C ARG A 39 16.11 6.52 14.88
N PHE A 40 14.80 6.66 15.15
CA PHE A 40 14.00 7.79 14.71
C PHE A 40 14.52 9.10 15.27
N GLY A 41 14.82 9.16 16.57
CA GLY A 41 15.45 10.34 17.20
C GLY A 41 16.85 10.61 16.62
N LEU A 42 17.65 9.57 16.39
CA LEU A 42 18.97 9.70 15.76
C LEU A 42 18.86 10.14 14.29
N VAL A 43 17.97 9.54 13.51
CA VAL A 43 17.71 9.93 12.11
C VAL A 43 17.18 11.36 12.03
N LEU A 44 16.25 11.74 12.90
CA LEU A 44 15.73 13.10 12.99
C LEU A 44 16.84 14.11 13.36
N LEU A 45 17.68 13.77 14.36
CA LEU A 45 18.82 14.59 14.74
C LEU A 45 19.81 14.75 13.59
N LEU A 46 20.11 13.67 12.88
CA LEU A 46 21.01 13.67 11.74
C LEU A 46 20.44 14.44 10.55
N LEU A 47 19.12 14.36 10.30
CA LEU A 47 18.43 15.17 9.30
C LEU A 47 18.47 16.66 9.68
N LEU A 48 18.22 17.01 10.94
CA LEU A 48 18.32 18.39 11.42
C LEU A 48 19.76 18.91 11.34
N LEU A 49 20.76 18.08 11.65
CA LEU A 49 22.18 18.40 11.49
C LEU A 49 22.55 18.59 10.02
N GLN A 50 22.03 17.74 9.13
CA GLN A 50 22.23 17.85 7.68
C GLN A 50 21.59 19.12 7.12
N VAL A 51 20.35 19.46 7.51
CA VAL A 51 19.68 20.72 7.15
C VAL A 51 20.45 21.92 7.71
N GLY A 52 20.89 21.86 8.97
CA GLY A 52 21.73 22.90 9.59
C GLY A 52 23.06 23.10 8.87
N LEU A 53 23.70 22.04 8.45
CA LEU A 53 24.95 22.05 7.68
C LEU A 53 24.74 22.63 6.28
N LEU A 54 23.66 22.23 5.59
CA LEU A 54 23.25 22.80 4.29
C LEU A 54 22.95 24.30 4.40
N VAL A 55 22.20 24.73 5.43
CA VAL A 55 21.92 26.15 5.68
C VAL A 55 23.19 26.93 6.01
N SER A 56 24.13 26.34 6.77
CA SER A 56 25.41 26.95 7.10
C SER A 56 26.31 27.08 5.87
N ILE A 57 26.38 26.06 5.03
CA ILE A 57 27.09 26.07 3.75
C ILE A 57 26.47 27.14 2.84
N PHE A 58 25.13 27.22 2.77
CA PHE A 58 24.41 28.23 1.99
C PHE A 58 24.73 29.64 2.44
N ARG A 59 24.75 29.92 3.76
CA ARG A 59 25.13 31.21 4.34
C ARG A 59 26.59 31.56 4.06
N TRP A 60 27.48 30.57 4.16
CA TRP A 60 28.91 30.76 3.93
C TRP A 60 29.20 31.05 2.44
N PHE A 61 28.59 30.33 1.51
CA PHE A 61 28.69 30.56 0.06
C PHE A 61 28.05 31.90 -0.35
N GLY A 62 26.93 32.32 0.24
CA GLY A 62 26.29 33.62 -0.02
C GLY A 62 27.18 34.82 0.31
N ASN A 63 28.11 34.66 1.26
CA ASN A 63 29.07 35.71 1.62
C ASN A 63 30.34 35.72 0.75
N LEU A 64 30.62 34.62 0.01
CA LEU A 64 31.85 34.43 -0.76
C LEU A 64 31.70 34.76 -2.26
N LEU A 65 30.48 34.96 -2.79
CA LEU A 65 30.25 35.12 -4.22
C LEU A 65 29.45 36.39 -4.54
N PRO A 66 30.12 37.58 -4.74
CA PRO A 66 29.46 38.77 -5.25
C PRO A 66 28.81 38.61 -6.64
N HIS A 67 29.19 37.57 -7.39
CA HIS A 67 28.65 37.21 -8.73
C HIS A 67 27.55 36.14 -8.71
N TYR A 68 27.01 35.86 -7.54
CA TYR A 68 26.05 34.79 -7.32
C TYR A 68 24.75 34.91 -8.15
N PHE A 69 24.25 36.16 -8.35
CA PHE A 69 22.97 36.40 -9.03
C PHE A 69 22.98 35.94 -10.50
N GLY A 70 24.02 36.20 -11.27
CA GLY A 70 24.09 35.75 -12.68
C GLY A 70 24.19 34.24 -12.84
N GLY A 71 25.00 33.59 -12.01
CA GLY A 71 25.20 32.13 -12.05
C GLY A 71 23.97 31.34 -11.62
N SER A 72 23.23 31.85 -10.60
CA SER A 72 22.02 31.17 -10.13
C SER A 72 20.88 31.20 -11.16
N VAL A 73 20.72 32.33 -11.89
CA VAL A 73 19.72 32.43 -12.97
C VAL A 73 20.02 31.44 -14.11
N VAL A 74 21.28 31.33 -14.53
CA VAL A 74 21.69 30.39 -15.59
C VAL A 74 21.46 28.94 -15.16
N VAL A 75 21.84 28.57 -13.93
CA VAL A 75 21.64 27.22 -13.41
C VAL A 75 20.13 26.92 -13.28
N THR A 76 19.34 27.85 -12.78
CA THR A 76 17.87 27.69 -12.68
C THR A 76 17.26 27.50 -14.07
N ALA A 77 17.61 28.35 -15.05
CA ALA A 77 17.11 28.25 -16.42
C ALA A 77 17.47 26.90 -17.06
N ALA A 78 18.72 26.46 -16.91
CA ALA A 78 19.18 25.17 -17.42
C ALA A 78 18.41 24.00 -16.77
N MET A 79 18.16 24.05 -15.45
CA MET A 79 17.39 23.04 -14.74
C MET A 79 15.90 23.04 -15.11
N VAL A 80 15.30 24.20 -15.31
CA VAL A 80 13.92 24.32 -15.81
C VAL A 80 13.81 23.66 -17.19
N LEU A 81 14.72 23.99 -18.11
CA LEU A 81 14.76 23.35 -19.43
C LEU A 81 14.96 21.83 -19.35
N TYR A 82 15.84 21.37 -18.46
CA TYR A 82 16.04 19.96 -18.21
C TYR A 82 14.77 19.27 -17.67
N LEU A 83 14.10 19.87 -16.67
CA LEU A 83 12.89 19.32 -16.07
C LEU A 83 11.74 19.27 -17.06
N LEU A 84 11.53 20.33 -17.86
CA LEU A 84 10.49 20.38 -18.89
C LEU A 84 10.64 19.23 -19.90
N ASN A 85 11.87 18.87 -20.28
CA ASN A 85 12.16 17.78 -21.21
C ASN A 85 12.33 16.41 -20.54
N SER A 86 12.20 16.32 -19.22
CA SER A 86 12.29 15.05 -18.49
C SER A 86 11.00 14.22 -18.63
N LYS A 87 11.09 12.90 -18.41
CA LYS A 87 9.93 11.98 -18.37
C LYS A 87 9.23 11.93 -17.00
N MET A 88 9.50 12.87 -16.10
CA MET A 88 8.87 12.91 -14.79
C MET A 88 7.40 13.32 -14.90
N ASP A 89 6.61 12.95 -13.88
CA ASP A 89 5.26 13.46 -13.69
C ASP A 89 5.22 15.00 -13.64
N ASN A 90 4.16 15.61 -14.16
CA ASN A 90 4.06 17.06 -14.28
C ASN A 90 4.01 17.77 -12.93
N SER A 91 3.35 17.18 -11.93
CA SER A 91 3.28 17.73 -10.57
C SER A 91 4.64 17.70 -9.90
N ALA A 92 5.38 16.60 -10.06
CA ALA A 92 6.75 16.49 -9.58
C ALA A 92 7.71 17.47 -10.28
N LYS A 93 7.55 17.73 -11.60
CA LYS A 93 8.31 18.79 -12.32
C LYS A 93 8.07 20.16 -11.71
N ILE A 94 6.79 20.53 -11.48
CA ILE A 94 6.43 21.82 -10.89
C ILE A 94 7.04 21.96 -9.49
N THR A 95 6.93 20.94 -8.67
CA THR A 95 7.51 20.93 -7.32
C THR A 95 9.02 21.19 -7.36
N TRP A 96 9.76 20.45 -8.20
CA TRP A 96 11.19 20.63 -8.34
C TRP A 96 11.56 21.98 -8.93
N MET A 97 10.77 22.52 -9.89
CA MET A 97 10.97 23.86 -10.41
C MET A 97 10.83 24.91 -9.32
N VAL A 98 9.82 24.80 -8.44
CA VAL A 98 9.64 25.70 -7.30
C VAL A 98 10.82 25.60 -6.32
N VAL A 99 11.22 24.39 -5.93
CA VAL A 99 12.34 24.16 -5.00
C VAL A 99 13.64 24.73 -5.56
N ILE A 100 13.93 24.50 -6.85
CA ILE A 100 15.16 24.98 -7.50
C ILE A 100 15.13 26.49 -7.73
N ALA A 101 13.95 27.05 -8.06
CA ALA A 101 13.82 28.51 -8.21
C ALA A 101 14.04 29.25 -6.89
N LEU A 102 13.54 28.72 -5.77
CA LEU A 102 13.71 29.33 -4.45
C LEU A 102 15.10 29.08 -3.87
N PHE A 103 15.68 27.90 -4.10
CA PHE A 103 16.94 27.47 -3.47
C PHE A 103 17.87 26.78 -4.50
N PRO A 104 18.38 27.49 -5.54
CA PRO A 104 19.09 26.83 -6.66
C PRO A 104 20.34 26.08 -6.22
N VAL A 105 21.09 26.57 -5.25
CA VAL A 105 22.34 25.95 -4.77
C VAL A 105 22.09 24.67 -3.99
N VAL A 106 20.96 24.56 -3.30
CA VAL A 106 20.57 23.39 -2.52
C VAL A 106 19.66 22.47 -3.36
N GLY A 107 18.71 23.05 -4.08
CA GLY A 107 17.69 22.32 -4.83
C GLY A 107 18.27 21.48 -5.97
N VAL A 108 19.29 21.99 -6.68
CA VAL A 108 19.92 21.25 -7.77
C VAL A 108 20.68 20.01 -7.27
N PRO A 109 21.60 20.10 -6.29
CA PRO A 109 22.22 18.92 -5.71
C PRO A 109 21.21 17.96 -5.08
N LEU A 110 20.20 18.48 -4.38
CA LEU A 110 19.15 17.68 -3.78
C LEU A 110 18.34 16.91 -4.83
N PHE A 111 17.99 17.57 -5.95
CA PHE A 111 17.33 16.93 -7.08
C PHE A 111 18.13 15.74 -7.60
N PHE A 112 19.42 15.95 -7.91
CA PHE A 112 20.27 14.88 -8.41
C PHE A 112 20.51 13.79 -7.37
N TYR A 113 20.61 14.13 -6.09
CA TYR A 113 20.69 13.16 -5.00
C TYR A 113 19.44 12.28 -4.91
N VAL A 114 18.25 12.89 -4.91
CA VAL A 114 16.97 12.17 -4.89
C VAL A 114 16.79 11.32 -6.17
N LYS A 115 17.23 11.85 -7.31
CA LYS A 115 17.16 11.16 -8.61
C LYS A 115 18.27 10.13 -8.80
N SER A 116 19.34 10.14 -8.00
CA SER A 116 20.45 9.19 -8.14
C SER A 116 20.02 7.78 -7.74
N ASN A 117 19.73 6.95 -8.73
CA ASN A 117 19.12 5.63 -8.58
C ASN A 117 20.15 4.49 -8.62
N PHE A 118 21.38 4.66 -8.15
CA PHE A 118 22.42 3.62 -8.30
C PHE A 118 21.99 2.27 -7.70
N GLY A 119 21.41 2.25 -6.49
CA GLY A 119 20.89 1.02 -5.90
C GLY A 119 19.58 0.52 -6.53
N HIS A 120 18.76 1.44 -7.04
CA HIS A 120 17.46 1.12 -7.66
C HIS A 120 17.63 0.39 -9.01
N ASN A 121 18.66 0.70 -9.78
CA ASN A 121 18.87 0.06 -11.07
C ASN A 121 19.15 -1.45 -10.93
N ILE A 122 19.84 -1.86 -9.86
CA ILE A 122 20.10 -3.29 -9.59
C ILE A 122 18.78 -3.96 -9.17
N LEU A 123 18.06 -3.35 -8.24
CA LEU A 123 16.76 -3.86 -7.78
C LEU A 123 15.73 -3.92 -8.92
N ARG A 124 15.64 -2.84 -9.70
CA ARG A 124 14.77 -2.77 -10.89
C ARG A 124 15.07 -3.88 -11.88
N LYS A 125 16.35 -4.05 -12.24
CA LYS A 125 16.75 -5.11 -13.17
C LYS A 125 16.34 -6.47 -12.66
N ARG A 126 16.57 -6.73 -11.37
CA ARG A 126 16.19 -8.01 -10.74
C ARG A 126 14.68 -8.23 -10.73
N LEU A 127 13.89 -7.21 -10.42
CA LEU A 127 12.43 -7.30 -10.45
C LEU A 127 11.90 -7.60 -11.85
N LEU A 128 12.43 -6.95 -12.89
CA LEU A 128 12.04 -7.22 -14.28
C LEU A 128 12.43 -8.66 -14.71
N GLU A 129 13.59 -9.15 -14.29
CA GLU A 129 13.98 -10.54 -14.52
C GLU A 129 13.00 -11.53 -13.85
N LEU A 130 12.58 -11.24 -12.61
CA LEU A 130 11.60 -12.06 -11.90
C LEU A 130 10.21 -11.98 -12.53
N GLU A 131 9.81 -10.82 -13.06
CA GLU A 131 8.55 -10.65 -13.78
C GLU A 131 8.54 -11.47 -15.08
N ASP A 132 9.63 -11.47 -15.85
CA ASP A 132 9.74 -12.30 -17.06
C ASP A 132 9.61 -13.80 -16.74
N VAL A 133 10.19 -14.26 -15.62
CA VAL A 133 10.02 -15.65 -15.17
C VAL A 133 8.56 -15.90 -14.78
N LEU A 134 7.94 -14.98 -14.02
CA LEU A 134 6.54 -15.11 -13.59
C LEU A 134 5.57 -15.22 -14.76
N ARG A 135 5.75 -14.46 -15.82
CA ARG A 135 4.92 -14.53 -17.03
C ARG A 135 4.89 -15.94 -17.65
N THR A 136 5.95 -16.70 -17.50
CA THR A 136 5.99 -18.10 -17.98
C THR A 136 5.27 -19.06 -17.04
N GLN A 137 5.20 -18.72 -15.76
CA GLN A 137 4.57 -19.52 -14.70
C GLN A 137 3.07 -19.25 -14.55
N LEU A 138 2.62 -18.06 -14.94
CA LEU A 138 1.23 -17.60 -14.85
C LEU A 138 0.64 -17.32 -16.23
N PRO A 139 0.40 -18.34 -17.08
CA PRO A 139 -0.14 -18.10 -18.42
C PRO A 139 -1.59 -17.61 -18.34
N GLN A 140 -1.94 -16.62 -19.19
CA GLN A 140 -3.31 -16.15 -19.34
C GLN A 140 -4.16 -17.21 -20.05
N ASN A 141 -5.25 -17.62 -19.42
CA ASN A 141 -6.26 -18.42 -20.10
C ASN A 141 -7.07 -17.54 -21.07
N GLN A 142 -6.85 -17.73 -22.36
CA GLN A 142 -7.49 -16.94 -23.40
C GLN A 142 -9.02 -17.11 -23.47
N SER A 143 -9.54 -18.27 -23.01
CA SER A 143 -11.01 -18.48 -23.00
C SER A 143 -11.70 -17.56 -21.99
N VAL A 144 -11.05 -17.22 -20.87
CA VAL A 144 -11.57 -16.27 -19.87
C VAL A 144 -11.62 -14.87 -20.47
N VAL A 145 -10.57 -14.43 -21.17
CA VAL A 145 -10.54 -13.12 -21.84
C VAL A 145 -11.61 -13.04 -22.91
N GLN A 146 -11.83 -14.10 -23.71
CA GLN A 146 -12.89 -14.14 -24.73
C GLN A 146 -14.29 -14.06 -24.11
N LYS A 147 -14.52 -14.69 -22.96
CA LYS A 147 -15.79 -14.57 -22.23
C LYS A 147 -16.01 -13.13 -21.72
N LEU A 148 -14.97 -12.50 -21.19
CA LEU A 148 -15.02 -11.10 -20.79
C LEU A 148 -15.29 -10.18 -21.99
N GLU A 149 -14.64 -10.40 -23.13
CA GLU A 149 -14.86 -9.63 -24.35
C GLU A 149 -16.32 -9.70 -24.81
N ALA A 150 -16.94 -10.87 -24.70
CA ALA A 150 -18.34 -11.05 -25.06
C ALA A 150 -19.33 -10.40 -24.09
N SER A 151 -18.99 -10.28 -22.80
CA SER A 151 -19.84 -9.71 -21.74
C SER A 151 -19.61 -8.21 -21.52
N GLU A 152 -18.34 -7.79 -21.51
CA GLU A 152 -17.91 -6.40 -21.30
C GLU A 152 -16.53 -6.18 -21.96
N PRO A 153 -16.50 -5.68 -23.21
CA PRO A 153 -15.24 -5.49 -23.95
C PRO A 153 -14.21 -4.61 -23.23
N GLY A 154 -14.65 -3.65 -22.45
CA GLY A 154 -13.77 -2.81 -21.64
C GLY A 154 -13.04 -3.62 -20.56
N ALA A 155 -13.72 -4.56 -19.92
CA ALA A 155 -13.09 -5.45 -18.93
C ALA A 155 -12.04 -6.37 -19.57
N ALA A 156 -12.28 -6.88 -20.77
CA ALA A 156 -11.28 -7.66 -21.51
C ALA A 156 -10.05 -6.82 -21.88
N SER A 157 -10.24 -5.54 -22.19
CA SER A 157 -9.13 -4.61 -22.45
C SER A 157 -8.27 -4.40 -21.19
N LEU A 158 -8.90 -4.23 -20.02
CA LEU A 158 -8.20 -4.13 -18.74
C LEU A 158 -7.44 -5.44 -18.41
N ALA A 159 -8.08 -6.61 -18.61
CA ALA A 159 -7.40 -7.90 -18.43
C ALA A 159 -6.17 -8.03 -19.35
N THR A 160 -6.28 -7.57 -20.60
CA THR A 160 -5.14 -7.54 -21.54
C THR A 160 -4.03 -6.60 -21.08
N TYR A 161 -4.37 -5.45 -20.52
CA TYR A 161 -3.39 -4.52 -19.94
C TYR A 161 -2.68 -5.15 -18.73
N LEU A 162 -3.41 -5.70 -17.77
CA LEU A 162 -2.84 -6.33 -16.56
C LEU A 162 -1.87 -7.45 -16.91
N TYR A 163 -2.23 -8.30 -17.87
CA TYR A 163 -1.35 -9.37 -18.30
C TYR A 163 -0.17 -8.85 -19.17
N GLY A 164 -0.42 -7.86 -20.01
CA GLY A 164 0.58 -7.32 -20.93
C GLY A 164 1.58 -6.38 -20.26
N ARG A 165 1.15 -5.20 -19.89
CA ARG A 165 1.98 -4.13 -19.31
C ARG A 165 1.94 -4.08 -17.80
N GLY A 166 0.84 -4.52 -17.19
CA GLY A 166 0.58 -4.43 -15.76
C GLY A 166 1.26 -5.53 -14.92
N GLY A 167 2.41 -6.08 -15.35
CA GLY A 167 3.20 -6.99 -14.53
C GLY A 167 2.98 -8.49 -14.78
N GLY A 168 2.16 -8.89 -15.78
CA GLY A 168 1.96 -10.30 -16.13
C GLY A 168 0.90 -11.02 -15.29
N PHE A 169 -0.08 -10.29 -14.76
CA PHE A 169 -1.14 -10.85 -13.91
C PHE A 169 -2.35 -11.29 -14.73
N PRO A 170 -2.64 -12.62 -14.78
CA PRO A 170 -3.80 -13.13 -15.51
C PRO A 170 -5.11 -12.92 -14.75
N VAL A 171 -6.22 -12.98 -15.50
CA VAL A 171 -7.57 -13.07 -14.94
C VAL A 171 -8.02 -14.53 -14.85
N TYR A 172 -8.66 -14.87 -13.73
CA TYR A 172 -9.08 -16.24 -13.37
C TYR A 172 -10.59 -16.31 -13.17
N GLU A 173 -11.21 -17.44 -13.54
CA GLU A 173 -12.63 -17.71 -13.25
C GLU A 173 -12.84 -18.80 -12.17
N ASN A 174 -11.87 -19.68 -11.95
CA ASN A 174 -11.97 -20.79 -11.01
C ASN A 174 -11.60 -20.40 -9.57
N THR A 175 -12.26 -19.38 -9.04
CA THR A 175 -11.94 -18.82 -7.72
C THR A 175 -13.21 -18.40 -7.00
N ALA A 176 -13.37 -18.81 -5.75
CA ALA A 176 -14.36 -18.26 -4.83
C ALA A 176 -13.80 -17.02 -4.14
N MET A 177 -14.66 -16.05 -3.86
CA MET A 177 -14.27 -14.73 -3.34
C MET A 177 -15.15 -14.34 -2.18
N THR A 178 -14.54 -14.08 -1.02
CA THR A 178 -15.25 -13.64 0.18
C THR A 178 -14.76 -12.27 0.62
N TYR A 179 -15.67 -11.30 0.71
CA TYR A 179 -15.40 -9.96 1.19
C TYR A 179 -15.57 -9.87 2.70
N PHE A 180 -14.70 -9.12 3.37
CA PHE A 180 -14.77 -8.82 4.80
C PHE A 180 -14.93 -7.32 5.02
N PRO A 181 -16.05 -6.87 5.58
CA PRO A 181 -16.33 -5.45 5.81
C PRO A 181 -15.58 -4.86 7.01
N SER A 182 -14.79 -5.67 7.73
CA SER A 182 -14.02 -5.21 8.88
C SER A 182 -12.79 -6.08 9.14
N GLY A 183 -11.84 -5.54 9.92
CA GLY A 183 -10.68 -6.31 10.37
C GLY A 183 -11.05 -7.44 11.31
N GLU A 184 -12.08 -7.29 12.13
CA GLU A 184 -12.58 -8.32 13.05
C GLU A 184 -13.07 -9.54 12.26
N ALA A 185 -13.89 -9.33 11.23
CA ALA A 185 -14.41 -10.42 10.39
C ALA A 185 -13.27 -11.15 9.65
N LYS A 186 -12.30 -10.39 9.11
CA LYS A 186 -11.08 -10.97 8.53
C LYS A 186 -10.31 -11.78 9.56
N PHE A 187 -10.13 -11.28 10.78
CA PHE A 187 -9.32 -11.91 11.81
C PHE A 187 -9.82 -13.30 12.20
N GLU A 188 -11.12 -13.44 12.40
CA GLU A 188 -11.76 -14.72 12.75
C GLU A 188 -11.54 -15.75 11.64
N GLU A 189 -11.82 -15.38 10.40
CA GLU A 189 -11.66 -16.27 9.26
C GLU A 189 -10.18 -16.58 8.97
N LEU A 190 -9.30 -15.61 9.11
CA LEU A 190 -7.85 -15.78 8.93
C LEU A 190 -7.31 -16.86 9.88
N LEU A 191 -7.69 -16.82 11.16
CA LEU A 191 -7.27 -17.84 12.13
C LEU A 191 -7.81 -19.21 11.75
N ARG A 192 -9.07 -19.31 11.31
CA ARG A 192 -9.67 -20.55 10.87
C ARG A 192 -8.93 -21.16 9.68
N GLN A 193 -8.58 -20.34 8.69
CA GLN A 193 -7.86 -20.78 7.50
C GLN A 193 -6.40 -21.18 7.81
N LEU A 194 -5.71 -20.45 8.66
CA LEU A 194 -4.35 -20.79 9.09
C LEU A 194 -4.26 -22.19 9.71
N GLU A 195 -5.32 -22.63 10.41
CA GLU A 195 -5.38 -23.99 10.98
C GLU A 195 -5.44 -25.09 9.92
N THR A 196 -5.85 -24.78 8.69
CA THR A 196 -5.94 -25.75 7.59
C THR A 196 -4.61 -25.96 6.85
N ALA A 197 -3.57 -25.16 7.14
CA ALA A 197 -2.29 -25.22 6.44
C ALA A 197 -1.58 -26.57 6.62
N GLU A 198 -1.12 -27.16 5.51
CA GLU A 198 -0.43 -28.45 5.48
C GLU A 198 0.98 -28.36 4.90
N LYS A 199 1.22 -27.46 3.92
CA LYS A 199 2.47 -27.35 3.16
C LYS A 199 3.25 -26.08 3.48
N TYR A 200 2.63 -24.91 3.28
CA TYR A 200 3.30 -23.64 3.52
C TYR A 200 2.34 -22.50 3.88
N ILE A 201 2.88 -21.49 4.58
CA ILE A 201 2.20 -20.24 4.89
C ILE A 201 3.15 -19.09 4.55
N PHE A 202 2.70 -18.17 3.68
CA PHE A 202 3.40 -16.95 3.36
C PHE A 202 2.67 -15.75 3.96
N VAL A 203 3.41 -14.87 4.62
CA VAL A 203 2.89 -13.69 5.34
C VAL A 203 3.72 -12.48 4.93
N GLU A 204 3.10 -11.50 4.27
CA GLU A 204 3.71 -10.25 3.81
C GLU A 204 2.87 -9.07 4.27
N TYR A 205 3.40 -8.27 5.19
CA TYR A 205 2.65 -7.16 5.76
C TYR A 205 3.49 -5.89 5.95
N PHE A 206 2.88 -4.74 5.64
CA PHE A 206 3.50 -3.45 5.88
C PHE A 206 3.69 -3.13 7.36
N ILE A 207 2.67 -3.42 8.19
CA ILE A 207 2.75 -3.24 9.65
C ILE A 207 2.46 -4.56 10.35
N ILE A 208 3.38 -4.93 11.23
CA ILE A 208 3.19 -5.94 12.28
C ILE A 208 3.45 -5.24 13.62
N ASP A 209 2.49 -5.29 14.55
CA ASP A 209 2.67 -4.82 15.93
C ASP A 209 2.24 -5.90 16.91
N GLU A 210 3.00 -6.09 17.99
CA GLU A 210 2.68 -7.08 19.00
C GLU A 210 1.43 -6.68 19.80
N GLY A 211 0.42 -7.50 19.69
CA GLY A 211 -0.88 -7.35 20.31
C GLY A 211 -1.67 -8.64 20.28
N LEU A 212 -2.96 -8.55 20.42
CA LEU A 212 -3.88 -9.70 20.33
C LEU A 212 -3.87 -10.28 18.92
N PHE A 213 -4.03 -9.43 17.88
CA PHE A 213 -4.13 -9.89 16.50
C PHE A 213 -2.87 -10.68 16.08
N TRP A 214 -1.72 -10.01 16.11
CA TRP A 214 -0.47 -10.67 15.74
C TRP A 214 -0.15 -11.85 16.64
N GLY A 215 -0.37 -11.73 17.95
CA GLY A 215 -0.08 -12.78 18.92
C GLY A 215 -0.86 -14.08 18.66
N ARG A 216 -2.13 -13.98 18.24
CA ARG A 216 -2.94 -15.15 17.84
C ARG A 216 -2.46 -15.76 16.54
N VAL A 217 -2.19 -14.93 15.52
CA VAL A 217 -1.61 -15.39 14.26
C VAL A 217 -0.27 -16.08 14.52
N LEU A 218 0.64 -15.46 15.28
CA LEU A 218 1.95 -16.02 15.58
C LEU A 218 1.88 -17.35 16.35
N GLU A 219 0.90 -17.53 17.25
CA GLU A 219 0.68 -18.79 17.96
C GLU A 219 0.38 -19.93 16.97
N VAL A 220 -0.45 -19.68 15.96
CA VAL A 220 -0.74 -20.67 14.91
C VAL A 220 0.49 -20.91 14.03
N LEU A 221 1.16 -19.84 13.57
CA LEU A 221 2.36 -19.96 12.73
C LEU A 221 3.46 -20.78 13.42
N ALA A 222 3.73 -20.52 14.69
CA ALA A 222 4.74 -21.27 15.46
C ALA A 222 4.38 -22.76 15.60
N ARG A 223 3.10 -23.07 15.82
CA ARG A 223 2.62 -24.45 15.90
C ARG A 223 2.72 -25.17 14.57
N LYS A 224 2.38 -24.49 13.46
CA LYS A 224 2.48 -25.02 12.10
C LYS A 224 3.94 -25.23 11.69
N ALA A 225 4.83 -24.29 11.98
CA ALA A 225 6.27 -24.45 11.76
C ALA A 225 6.84 -25.65 12.54
N ALA A 226 6.44 -25.81 13.82
CA ALA A 226 6.82 -26.97 14.63
C ALA A 226 6.28 -28.30 14.09
N ALA A 227 5.19 -28.27 13.33
CA ALA A 227 4.61 -29.42 12.63
C ALA A 227 5.29 -29.72 11.28
N GLY A 228 6.19 -28.84 10.80
CA GLY A 228 6.95 -29.03 9.57
C GLY A 228 6.41 -28.25 8.36
N VAL A 229 5.42 -27.37 8.55
CA VAL A 229 4.93 -26.45 7.51
C VAL A 229 6.00 -25.39 7.23
N ASP A 230 6.26 -25.04 5.96
CA ASP A 230 7.16 -23.96 5.55
C ASP A 230 6.50 -22.60 5.82
N VAL A 231 6.86 -21.96 6.94
CA VAL A 231 6.30 -20.67 7.33
C VAL A 231 7.30 -19.56 7.04
N ARG A 232 6.89 -18.62 6.20
CA ARG A 232 7.71 -17.46 5.80
C ARG A 232 6.98 -16.16 6.12
N VAL A 233 7.65 -15.27 6.84
CA VAL A 233 7.15 -13.95 7.21
C VAL A 233 8.05 -12.88 6.61
N MET A 234 7.45 -11.91 5.93
CA MET A 234 8.12 -10.70 5.45
C MET A 234 7.35 -9.47 5.94
N TYR A 235 8.09 -8.47 6.40
CA TYR A 235 7.51 -7.19 6.78
C TYR A 235 8.39 -6.02 6.36
N ASP A 236 7.77 -4.85 6.20
CA ASP A 236 8.50 -3.64 5.82
C ASP A 236 9.41 -3.13 6.94
N GLY A 237 10.58 -2.61 6.57
CA GLY A 237 11.58 -2.09 7.50
C GLY A 237 11.11 -0.91 8.36
N THR A 238 9.97 -0.27 8.03
CA THR A 238 9.36 0.76 8.89
C THR A 238 8.93 0.19 10.25
N CYS A 239 8.60 -1.10 10.33
CA CYS A 239 8.30 -1.78 11.59
C CYS A 239 9.46 -1.69 12.59
N GLU A 240 10.72 -1.70 12.11
CA GLU A 240 11.89 -1.59 12.98
C GLU A 240 12.00 -0.24 13.72
N PHE A 241 11.29 0.81 13.25
CA PHE A 241 11.25 2.11 13.93
C PHE A 241 10.09 2.23 14.90
N SER A 242 8.95 1.64 14.54
CA SER A 242 7.68 1.93 15.20
C SER A 242 7.23 0.82 16.15
N THR A 243 7.38 -0.44 15.75
CA THR A 243 6.69 -1.56 16.41
C THR A 243 7.59 -2.71 16.83
N LEU A 244 8.59 -3.09 16.02
CA LEU A 244 9.40 -4.29 16.24
C LEU A 244 10.89 -3.97 16.44
N PRO A 245 11.60 -4.69 17.32
CA PRO A 245 13.05 -4.54 17.48
C PRO A 245 13.81 -5.20 16.33
N ARG A 246 15.08 -4.81 16.11
CA ARG A 246 15.93 -5.35 15.04
C ARG A 246 16.20 -6.85 15.12
N ASP A 247 16.16 -7.40 16.30
CA ASP A 247 16.40 -8.82 16.52
C ASP A 247 15.12 -9.67 16.36
N TYR A 248 14.01 -9.03 15.96
CA TYR A 248 12.72 -9.71 15.79
C TYR A 248 12.76 -10.86 14.76
N PRO A 249 13.45 -10.74 13.61
CA PRO A 249 13.62 -11.88 12.70
C PRO A 249 14.27 -13.09 13.37
N ARG A 250 15.31 -12.89 14.18
CA ARG A 250 15.96 -13.99 14.91
C ARG A 250 15.02 -14.66 15.92
N ARG A 251 14.09 -13.89 16.50
CA ARG A 251 13.08 -14.44 17.42
C ARG A 251 12.05 -15.30 16.68
N LEU A 252 11.66 -14.91 15.46
CA LEU A 252 10.81 -15.73 14.60
C LEU A 252 11.54 -16.99 14.13
N GLU A 253 12.80 -16.86 13.72
CA GLU A 253 13.64 -18.00 13.32
C GLU A 253 13.80 -19.02 14.46
N ALA A 254 13.89 -18.56 15.71
CA ALA A 254 13.92 -19.44 16.89
C ALA A 254 12.63 -20.24 17.09
N LEU A 255 11.52 -19.83 16.46
CA LEU A 255 10.25 -20.56 16.39
C LEU A 255 10.15 -21.47 15.15
N GLY A 256 11.18 -21.53 14.31
CA GLY A 256 11.19 -22.25 13.04
C GLY A 256 10.53 -21.48 11.90
N ILE A 257 10.25 -20.19 12.05
CA ILE A 257 9.63 -19.33 11.06
C ILE A 257 10.73 -18.58 10.31
N GLN A 258 10.81 -18.72 8.99
CA GLN A 258 11.74 -17.92 8.18
C GLN A 258 11.27 -16.47 8.13
N CYS A 259 12.18 -15.52 8.32
CA CYS A 259 11.82 -14.11 8.34
C CYS A 259 12.74 -13.24 7.48
N LYS A 260 12.15 -12.29 6.73
CA LYS A 260 12.86 -11.24 6.00
C LYS A 260 12.29 -9.88 6.33
N VAL A 261 13.15 -8.86 6.36
CA VAL A 261 12.77 -7.45 6.47
C VAL A 261 12.98 -6.80 5.13
N PHE A 262 11.91 -6.26 4.54
CA PHE A 262 12.00 -5.53 3.29
C PHE A 262 12.57 -4.13 3.52
N SER A 263 13.59 -3.75 2.75
CA SER A 263 14.21 -2.40 2.78
C SER A 263 14.43 -1.87 4.21
N PRO A 264 15.27 -2.56 5.03
CA PRO A 264 15.58 -2.10 6.38
C PRO A 264 16.15 -0.68 6.33
N VAL A 265 15.65 0.21 7.16
CA VAL A 265 16.03 1.63 7.11
C VAL A 265 17.42 1.81 7.67
N GLN A 266 18.34 2.27 6.83
CA GLN A 266 19.73 2.58 7.20
C GLN A 266 19.97 4.09 7.12
N PRO A 267 20.50 4.73 8.17
CA PRO A 267 20.85 6.15 8.13
C PRO A 267 21.91 6.42 7.04
N PHE A 268 21.73 7.47 6.26
CA PHE A 268 22.69 8.04 5.28
C PHE A 268 22.94 7.30 3.95
N VAL A 269 22.42 6.11 3.70
CA VAL A 269 22.93 5.34 2.56
C VAL A 269 21.99 5.31 1.37
N SER A 270 20.73 5.71 1.46
CA SER A 270 19.87 5.60 0.29
C SER A 270 18.65 6.51 0.22
N THR A 271 18.35 6.93 -1.01
CA THR A 271 17.05 7.47 -1.44
C THR A 271 15.92 6.43 -1.40
N HIS A 272 16.20 5.20 -0.96
CA HIS A 272 15.28 4.07 -0.85
C HIS A 272 14.16 4.22 0.18
N TYR A 273 14.16 5.30 0.96
CA TYR A 273 13.15 5.53 2.01
C TYR A 273 11.72 5.64 1.49
N ASN A 274 11.54 5.99 0.21
CA ASN A 274 10.21 6.15 -0.38
C ASN A 274 9.63 4.83 -0.90
N TYR A 275 10.46 3.87 -1.29
CA TYR A 275 9.98 2.58 -1.80
C TYR A 275 9.72 1.64 -0.64
N ARG A 276 8.42 1.37 -0.37
CA ARG A 276 7.97 0.54 0.73
C ARG A 276 7.11 -0.60 0.22
N ASP A 277 7.19 -1.71 0.92
CA ASP A 277 6.29 -2.83 0.71
C ASP A 277 5.00 -2.60 1.50
N HIS A 278 4.00 -2.03 0.82
CA HIS A 278 2.72 -1.69 1.44
C HIS A 278 1.67 -2.80 1.28
N ARG A 279 2.05 -3.96 0.78
CA ARG A 279 1.20 -5.14 0.61
C ARG A 279 0.76 -5.71 1.96
N LYS A 280 -0.36 -6.42 1.96
CA LYS A 280 -0.90 -7.13 3.12
C LYS A 280 -1.42 -8.48 2.64
N ASN A 281 -0.49 -9.29 2.19
CA ASN A 281 -0.74 -10.55 1.52
C ASN A 281 -0.48 -11.73 2.46
N LEU A 282 -1.41 -12.69 2.56
CA LEU A 282 -1.22 -13.94 3.27
C LEU A 282 -1.72 -15.08 2.40
N VAL A 283 -0.87 -16.09 2.21
CA VAL A 283 -1.15 -17.25 1.37
C VAL A 283 -1.00 -18.53 2.18
N ILE A 284 -1.93 -19.45 2.01
CA ILE A 284 -1.96 -20.78 2.64
C ILE A 284 -2.01 -21.83 1.55
N ASP A 285 -0.98 -22.67 1.45
CA ASP A 285 -0.86 -23.81 0.54
C ASP A 285 -1.13 -23.48 -0.95
N GLY A 286 -1.04 -22.19 -1.35
CA GLY A 286 -1.38 -21.71 -2.70
C GLY A 286 -2.85 -21.81 -3.07
N ARG A 287 -3.73 -22.22 -2.16
CA ARG A 287 -5.16 -22.42 -2.38
C ARG A 287 -6.05 -21.38 -1.73
N VAL A 288 -5.61 -20.77 -0.61
CA VAL A 288 -6.30 -19.68 0.08
C VAL A 288 -5.37 -18.50 0.17
N GLY A 289 -5.86 -17.31 -0.19
CA GLY A 289 -5.11 -16.07 -0.12
C GLY A 289 -5.94 -14.92 0.40
N PHE A 290 -5.34 -14.04 1.20
CA PHE A 290 -5.95 -12.83 1.75
C PHE A 290 -5.18 -11.60 1.31
N THR A 291 -5.90 -10.55 0.91
CA THR A 291 -5.34 -9.19 0.78
C THR A 291 -6.35 -8.13 1.22
N GLY A 292 -5.96 -6.85 1.20
CA GLY A 292 -6.81 -5.71 1.57
C GLY A 292 -6.10 -4.69 2.46
N GLY A 293 -6.84 -3.80 3.12
CA GLY A 293 -6.29 -2.71 3.92
C GLY A 293 -5.74 -3.12 5.29
N VAL A 294 -6.17 -4.26 5.83
CA VAL A 294 -5.99 -4.68 7.22
C VAL A 294 -4.57 -5.16 7.50
N ASN A 295 -3.79 -4.44 8.32
CA ASN A 295 -2.48 -4.89 8.84
C ASN A 295 -2.63 -5.78 10.09
N LEU A 296 -1.52 -6.35 10.57
CA LEU A 296 -1.47 -7.21 11.75
C LEU A 296 -1.17 -6.40 13.02
N ALA A 297 -2.13 -5.56 13.42
CA ALA A 297 -2.07 -4.75 14.63
C ALA A 297 -3.48 -4.54 15.22
N ASP A 298 -3.54 -4.31 16.52
CA ASP A 298 -4.78 -4.35 17.32
C ASP A 298 -5.77 -3.23 16.97
N GLU A 299 -5.32 -2.09 16.46
CA GLU A 299 -6.21 -1.03 15.96
C GLU A 299 -7.08 -1.48 14.79
N TYR A 300 -6.59 -2.38 13.93
CA TYR A 300 -7.33 -2.87 12.76
C TYR A 300 -8.50 -3.80 13.13
N ILE A 301 -8.48 -4.35 14.34
CA ILE A 301 -9.57 -5.17 14.89
C ILE A 301 -10.28 -4.47 16.07
N ASN A 302 -10.12 -3.16 16.18
CA ASN A 302 -10.75 -2.32 17.19
C ASN A 302 -10.51 -2.74 18.65
N GLN A 303 -9.42 -3.46 18.96
CA GLN A 303 -8.98 -3.76 20.31
C GLN A 303 -8.26 -2.57 20.97
N VAL A 304 -7.77 -1.66 20.15
CA VAL A 304 -7.14 -0.40 20.56
C VAL A 304 -7.74 0.75 19.77
N GLU A 305 -8.33 1.71 20.47
CA GLU A 305 -8.86 2.91 19.83
C GLU A 305 -7.76 3.97 19.69
N LYS A 306 -7.32 4.23 18.44
CA LYS A 306 -6.30 5.24 18.11
C LYS A 306 -6.91 6.53 17.55
N TYR A 307 -7.85 6.40 16.62
CA TYR A 307 -8.47 7.50 15.88
C TYR A 307 -9.99 7.29 15.76
N GLY A 308 -10.65 7.04 16.90
CA GLY A 308 -11.98 6.53 16.92
C GLY A 308 -12.05 5.08 16.41
N ARG A 309 -13.22 4.66 15.96
CA ARG A 309 -13.40 3.33 15.37
C ARG A 309 -12.60 3.20 14.07
N TRP A 310 -12.00 2.03 13.86
CA TRP A 310 -11.24 1.71 12.65
C TRP A 310 -12.12 0.94 11.68
N LYS A 311 -12.30 1.47 10.46
CA LYS A 311 -13.04 0.84 9.37
C LYS A 311 -12.07 0.42 8.30
N ASP A 312 -11.94 -0.88 8.08
CA ASP A 312 -11.12 -1.44 7.02
C ASP A 312 -11.87 -2.53 6.26
N ALA A 313 -11.27 -3.03 5.18
CA ALA A 313 -11.82 -4.08 4.35
C ALA A 313 -10.72 -5.05 3.91
N ALA A 314 -11.13 -6.29 3.63
CA ALA A 314 -10.26 -7.31 3.06
C ALA A 314 -11.04 -8.26 2.14
N ILE A 315 -10.30 -9.03 1.35
CA ILE A 315 -10.85 -10.09 0.51
C ILE A 315 -10.06 -11.38 0.72
N MET A 316 -10.75 -12.50 0.74
CA MET A 316 -10.19 -13.84 0.66
C MET A 316 -10.50 -14.44 -0.70
N LEU A 317 -9.53 -15.10 -1.28
CA LEU A 317 -9.62 -15.85 -2.50
C LEU A 317 -9.36 -17.33 -2.18
N GLU A 318 -10.18 -18.21 -2.73
CA GLU A 318 -9.98 -19.65 -2.70
C GLU A 318 -10.00 -20.17 -4.14
N GLY A 319 -8.91 -20.76 -4.61
CA GLY A 319 -8.80 -21.27 -5.98
C GLY A 319 -7.64 -20.69 -6.78
N GLU A 320 -7.76 -20.70 -8.10
CA GLU A 320 -6.64 -20.44 -9.02
C GLU A 320 -6.04 -19.04 -8.92
N ALA A 321 -6.83 -18.01 -8.60
CA ALA A 321 -6.34 -16.64 -8.48
C ALA A 321 -5.30 -16.47 -7.34
N VAL A 322 -5.25 -17.38 -6.37
CA VAL A 322 -4.24 -17.38 -5.30
C VAL A 322 -2.82 -17.55 -5.86
N ARG A 323 -2.66 -18.10 -7.07
CA ARG A 323 -1.35 -18.17 -7.77
C ARG A 323 -0.72 -16.80 -7.93
N SER A 324 -1.51 -15.76 -8.29
CA SER A 324 -0.98 -14.41 -8.41
C SER A 324 -0.54 -13.83 -7.06
N LEU A 325 -1.28 -14.05 -5.96
CA LEU A 325 -0.87 -13.65 -4.62
C LEU A 325 0.40 -14.38 -4.16
N THR A 326 0.50 -15.69 -4.46
CA THR A 326 1.71 -16.49 -4.21
C THR A 326 2.90 -15.94 -4.98
N ALA A 327 2.70 -15.60 -6.24
CA ALA A 327 3.72 -15.04 -7.11
C ALA A 327 4.21 -13.67 -6.63
N LEU A 328 3.29 -12.81 -6.18
CA LEU A 328 3.61 -11.50 -5.60
C LEU A 328 4.52 -11.62 -4.37
N PHE A 329 4.18 -12.53 -3.45
CA PHE A 329 5.04 -12.82 -2.30
C PHE A 329 6.42 -13.34 -2.73
N LEU A 330 6.47 -14.33 -3.62
CA LEU A 330 7.71 -14.94 -4.06
C LEU A 330 8.60 -13.97 -4.84
N GLN A 331 8.02 -13.05 -5.62
CA GLN A 331 8.76 -11.99 -6.30
C GLN A 331 9.58 -11.16 -5.30
N MET A 332 8.98 -10.74 -4.19
CA MET A 332 9.67 -9.99 -3.16
C MET A 332 10.61 -10.86 -2.32
N TRP A 333 10.20 -12.09 -2.02
CA TRP A 333 11.01 -13.03 -1.26
C TRP A 333 12.29 -13.43 -1.99
N CYS A 334 12.25 -13.54 -3.33
CA CYS A 334 13.36 -13.99 -4.17
C CYS A 334 14.21 -12.85 -4.76
N ILE A 335 14.03 -11.59 -4.33
CA ILE A 335 14.82 -10.45 -4.85
C ILE A 335 16.34 -10.71 -4.78
N LEU A 336 16.82 -11.29 -3.68
CA LEU A 336 18.26 -11.51 -3.43
C LEU A 336 18.68 -12.99 -3.52
N LYS A 337 17.84 -13.86 -4.09
CA LYS A 337 18.13 -15.28 -4.26
C LYS A 337 17.54 -15.83 -5.56
N GLU A 338 17.87 -17.08 -5.89
CA GLU A 338 17.27 -17.77 -7.03
C GLU A 338 15.74 -17.88 -6.89
N PRO A 339 14.99 -17.74 -8.00
CA PRO A 339 13.54 -17.88 -7.99
C PRO A 339 13.12 -19.30 -7.64
N GLU A 340 12.07 -19.41 -6.79
CA GLU A 340 11.52 -20.69 -6.32
C GLU A 340 10.09 -20.89 -6.81
N PHE A 341 9.67 -20.25 -7.92
CA PHE A 341 8.28 -20.23 -8.36
C PHE A 341 7.73 -21.62 -8.68
N ASP A 342 8.50 -22.47 -9.36
CA ASP A 342 8.08 -23.84 -9.75
C ASP A 342 7.67 -24.68 -8.52
N ALA A 343 8.37 -24.50 -7.40
CA ALA A 343 8.09 -25.27 -6.19
C ALA A 343 6.71 -24.97 -5.56
N PHE A 344 6.12 -23.81 -5.88
CA PHE A 344 4.88 -23.33 -5.25
C PHE A 344 3.73 -23.09 -6.23
N LEU A 345 4.02 -22.93 -7.53
CA LEU A 345 3.02 -22.64 -8.56
C LEU A 345 2.67 -23.83 -9.45
N ALA A 346 3.43 -24.93 -9.41
CA ALA A 346 3.22 -26.07 -10.30
C ALA A 346 2.01 -26.95 -9.96
N GLU A 347 1.59 -26.96 -8.70
CA GLU A 347 0.51 -27.84 -8.25
C GLU A 347 -0.87 -27.38 -8.75
N PRO A 348 -1.73 -28.31 -9.16
CA PRO A 348 -3.12 -28.00 -9.49
C PRO A 348 -3.88 -27.56 -8.22
N ILE A 349 -4.69 -26.54 -8.35
CA ILE A 349 -5.52 -26.00 -7.27
C ILE A 349 -6.96 -26.48 -7.49
N PRO A 350 -7.61 -27.06 -6.47
CA PRO A 350 -9.01 -27.45 -6.57
C PRO A 350 -9.92 -26.25 -6.90
N VAL A 351 -10.89 -26.47 -7.78
CA VAL A 351 -11.90 -25.44 -8.09
C VAL A 351 -13.00 -25.50 -7.03
N PRO A 352 -13.26 -24.39 -6.32
CA PRO A 352 -14.36 -24.32 -5.35
C PRO A 352 -15.73 -24.47 -6.03
N GLU A 353 -16.69 -25.06 -5.34
CA GLU A 353 -18.06 -25.26 -5.86
C GLU A 353 -18.82 -23.94 -6.09
N ASP A 354 -18.48 -22.91 -5.33
CA ASP A 354 -19.08 -21.57 -5.36
C ASP A 354 -18.27 -20.56 -6.19
N ALA A 355 -17.26 -21.02 -6.95
CA ALA A 355 -16.51 -20.17 -7.87
C ALA A 355 -17.43 -19.54 -8.93
N ARG A 356 -17.57 -18.20 -8.90
CA ARG A 356 -18.39 -17.42 -9.83
C ARG A 356 -17.76 -16.05 -10.07
N GLY A 357 -17.92 -15.54 -11.31
CA GLY A 357 -17.28 -14.30 -11.73
C GLY A 357 -15.80 -14.50 -12.03
N THR A 358 -15.05 -13.41 -12.09
CA THR A 358 -13.60 -13.47 -12.32
C THR A 358 -12.84 -12.62 -11.31
N ALA A 359 -11.60 -13.02 -11.04
CA ALA A 359 -10.67 -12.29 -10.21
C ALA A 359 -9.32 -12.13 -10.90
N ALA A 360 -8.73 -10.95 -10.83
CA ALA A 360 -7.36 -10.69 -11.24
C ALA A 360 -6.62 -10.02 -10.07
N PRO A 361 -5.94 -10.78 -9.21
CA PRO A 361 -4.99 -10.18 -8.29
C PRO A 361 -3.80 -9.64 -9.06
N TYR A 362 -3.45 -8.38 -8.81
CA TYR A 362 -2.34 -7.71 -9.47
C TYR A 362 -1.48 -6.95 -8.47
N GLY A 363 -0.21 -6.76 -8.83
CA GLY A 363 0.71 -5.92 -8.09
C GLY A 363 0.98 -4.60 -8.78
N ASP A 364 1.40 -3.61 -8.02
CA ASP A 364 1.97 -2.37 -8.53
C ASP A 364 3.43 -2.27 -8.06
N CYS A 365 4.32 -1.86 -8.98
CA CYS A 365 5.76 -1.81 -8.72
C CYS A 365 6.29 -0.41 -9.07
N PRO A 366 6.83 0.35 -8.11
CA PRO A 366 7.28 1.71 -8.37
C PRO A 366 8.56 1.79 -9.23
N LEU A 367 9.14 0.66 -9.63
CA LEU A 367 10.43 0.59 -10.31
C LEU A 367 10.36 0.16 -11.78
N ASP A 368 9.23 -0.36 -12.26
CA ASP A 368 9.08 -0.82 -13.65
C ASP A 368 8.74 0.32 -14.62
N GLY A 369 8.13 1.39 -14.14
CA GLY A 369 7.74 2.57 -14.90
C GLY A 369 6.27 2.57 -15.32
N GLU A 370 5.50 1.57 -14.92
CA GLU A 370 4.06 1.53 -15.03
C GLU A 370 3.41 1.98 -13.70
N ARG A 371 2.14 2.37 -13.74
CA ARG A 371 1.33 2.77 -12.59
C ARG A 371 0.06 1.97 -12.62
N VAL A 372 0.20 0.68 -12.34
CA VAL A 372 -0.86 -0.30 -12.60
C VAL A 372 -2.12 0.03 -11.81
N GLY A 373 -1.98 0.37 -10.51
CA GLY A 373 -3.11 0.71 -9.67
C GLY A 373 -3.86 1.95 -10.16
N GLU A 374 -3.14 2.99 -10.56
CA GLU A 374 -3.75 4.21 -11.11
C GLU A 374 -4.47 3.93 -12.43
N MET A 375 -3.86 3.16 -13.33
CA MET A 375 -4.47 2.83 -14.61
C MET A 375 -5.75 2.00 -14.44
N VAL A 376 -5.78 1.07 -13.50
CA VAL A 376 -7.00 0.32 -13.15
C VAL A 376 -8.09 1.26 -12.66
N TYR A 377 -7.79 2.20 -11.77
CA TYR A 377 -8.76 3.16 -11.24
C TYR A 377 -9.30 4.11 -12.31
N ILE A 378 -8.42 4.61 -13.18
CA ILE A 378 -8.81 5.46 -14.31
C ILE A 378 -9.70 4.69 -15.31
N ASP A 379 -9.37 3.43 -15.59
CA ASP A 379 -10.17 2.60 -16.49
C ASP A 379 -11.59 2.36 -15.93
N LEU A 380 -11.71 2.01 -14.65
CA LEU A 380 -12.99 1.85 -13.96
C LEU A 380 -13.82 3.15 -13.99
N LEU A 381 -13.21 4.30 -13.69
CA LEU A 381 -13.86 5.61 -13.76
C LEU A 381 -14.36 5.93 -15.17
N ASN A 382 -13.59 5.61 -16.19
CA ASN A 382 -13.96 5.86 -17.58
C ASN A 382 -15.08 4.93 -18.07
N ARG A 383 -15.16 3.70 -17.56
CA ARG A 383 -16.18 2.71 -17.95
C ARG A 383 -17.45 2.76 -17.12
N ALA A 384 -17.42 3.33 -15.92
CA ALA A 384 -18.59 3.48 -15.06
C ALA A 384 -19.75 4.17 -15.81
N ARG A 385 -20.97 3.66 -15.61
CA ARG A 385 -22.20 4.12 -16.31
C ARG A 385 -23.25 4.66 -15.35
N ARG A 386 -23.40 4.05 -14.16
CA ARG A 386 -24.41 4.44 -13.15
C ARG A 386 -23.75 5.06 -11.94
N TYR A 387 -22.82 4.34 -11.34
CA TYR A 387 -22.12 4.79 -10.14
C TYR A 387 -20.72 4.19 -10.02
N ILE A 388 -19.88 4.90 -9.29
CA ILE A 388 -18.63 4.40 -8.72
C ILE A 388 -18.50 4.89 -7.28
N HIS A 389 -18.46 3.97 -6.34
CA HIS A 389 -18.39 4.23 -4.92
C HIS A 389 -17.00 3.84 -4.38
N ILE A 390 -16.37 4.74 -3.64
CA ILE A 390 -14.96 4.62 -3.27
C ILE A 390 -14.81 4.85 -1.78
N MET A 391 -14.12 3.93 -1.09
CA MET A 391 -13.61 4.15 0.27
C MET A 391 -12.08 4.24 0.23
N THR A 392 -11.50 5.30 0.79
CA THR A 392 -10.06 5.50 0.84
C THR A 392 -9.64 6.33 2.06
N PRO A 393 -8.48 6.05 2.69
CA PRO A 393 -8.01 6.83 3.84
C PRO A 393 -7.45 8.20 3.45
N TYR A 394 -6.95 8.34 2.23
CA TYR A 394 -6.27 9.53 1.74
C TYR A 394 -6.81 9.94 0.38
N LEU A 395 -6.78 11.25 0.11
CA LEU A 395 -7.20 11.85 -1.16
C LEU A 395 -6.15 12.89 -1.56
N ILE A 396 -5.05 12.44 -2.13
CA ILE A 396 -3.92 13.28 -2.55
C ILE A 396 -3.65 12.95 -4.01
N LEU A 397 -4.49 13.53 -4.88
CA LEU A 397 -4.59 13.19 -6.29
C LEU A 397 -3.53 13.90 -7.13
N ASP A 398 -3.09 13.22 -8.18
CA ASP A 398 -2.48 13.84 -9.32
C ASP A 398 -3.52 14.42 -10.29
N GLY A 399 -3.07 15.02 -11.39
CA GLY A 399 -3.97 15.65 -12.35
C GLY A 399 -4.78 14.67 -13.18
N GLU A 400 -4.22 13.51 -13.47
CA GLU A 400 -4.82 12.45 -14.29
C GLU A 400 -6.03 11.83 -13.56
N LEU A 401 -5.84 11.43 -12.32
CA LEU A 401 -6.89 10.80 -11.51
C LEU A 401 -7.96 11.82 -11.07
N GLU A 402 -7.55 13.07 -10.72
CA GLU A 402 -8.50 14.15 -10.45
C GLU A 402 -9.38 14.41 -11.67
N THR A 403 -8.81 14.43 -12.87
CA THR A 403 -9.56 14.62 -14.13
C THR A 403 -10.51 13.46 -14.38
N ALA A 404 -10.08 12.20 -14.16
CA ALA A 404 -10.92 11.03 -14.36
C ALA A 404 -12.15 11.02 -13.43
N LEU A 405 -11.97 11.37 -12.15
CA LEU A 405 -13.07 11.50 -11.16
C LEU A 405 -14.08 12.55 -11.59
N LYS A 406 -13.61 13.75 -11.96
CA LYS A 406 -14.47 14.85 -12.45
C LYS A 406 -15.22 14.46 -13.70
N PHE A 407 -14.52 13.93 -14.69
CA PHE A 407 -15.13 13.57 -15.97
C PHE A 407 -16.19 12.46 -15.80
N ALA A 408 -15.98 11.49 -14.91
CA ALA A 408 -16.99 10.49 -14.60
C ALA A 408 -18.27 11.16 -14.03
N ALA A 409 -18.14 12.06 -13.06
CA ALA A 409 -19.26 12.78 -12.45
C ALA A 409 -19.98 13.70 -13.49
N GLU A 410 -19.22 14.44 -14.29
CA GLU A 410 -19.77 15.33 -15.34
C GLU A 410 -20.49 14.57 -16.46
N ARG A 411 -20.17 13.28 -16.69
CA ARG A 411 -20.93 12.38 -17.57
C ARG A 411 -22.23 11.88 -16.94
N GLY A 412 -22.53 12.22 -15.68
CA GLY A 412 -23.73 11.79 -14.96
C GLY A 412 -23.57 10.50 -14.15
N VAL A 413 -22.34 10.00 -14.00
CA VAL A 413 -22.05 8.87 -13.09
C VAL A 413 -22.12 9.36 -11.64
N ASP A 414 -22.75 8.62 -10.77
CA ASP A 414 -22.73 8.88 -9.31
C ASP A 414 -21.36 8.51 -8.73
N VAL A 415 -20.46 9.48 -8.68
CA VAL A 415 -19.12 9.33 -8.09
C VAL A 415 -19.18 9.74 -6.61
N HIS A 416 -19.02 8.78 -5.70
CA HIS A 416 -19.12 9.06 -4.26
C HIS A 416 -17.92 8.51 -3.49
N LEU A 417 -17.22 9.40 -2.76
CA LEU A 417 -16.07 9.06 -1.95
C LEU A 417 -16.42 9.10 -0.45
N ILE A 418 -16.06 8.06 0.28
CA ILE A 418 -16.06 8.05 1.75
C ILE A 418 -14.62 8.18 2.24
N LEU A 419 -14.38 9.18 3.09
CA LEU A 419 -13.10 9.55 3.68
C LEU A 419 -13.17 9.51 5.22
N PRO A 420 -12.04 9.46 5.93
CA PRO A 420 -12.04 9.50 7.38
C PRO A 420 -12.62 10.80 7.96
N GLY A 421 -13.51 10.69 8.94
CA GLY A 421 -13.96 11.82 9.75
C GLY A 421 -12.93 12.22 10.82
N ILE A 422 -12.19 11.23 11.35
CA ILE A 422 -11.07 11.44 12.26
C ILE A 422 -9.78 11.00 11.55
N ALA A 423 -8.91 11.95 11.24
CA ALA A 423 -7.68 11.67 10.49
C ALA A 423 -6.54 11.20 11.40
N ASP A 424 -5.76 10.22 10.93
CA ASP A 424 -4.52 9.76 11.56
C ASP A 424 -3.38 10.79 11.41
N LYS A 425 -3.30 11.43 10.24
CA LYS A 425 -2.29 12.43 9.88
C LYS A 425 -2.95 13.76 9.52
N LYS A 426 -2.81 14.75 10.40
CA LYS A 426 -3.39 16.09 10.18
C LYS A 426 -2.92 16.74 8.89
N PHE A 427 -1.65 16.54 8.51
CA PHE A 427 -1.08 17.10 7.27
C PHE A 427 -1.73 16.48 6.02
N ALA A 428 -1.86 15.16 5.98
CA ALA A 428 -2.51 14.46 4.86
C ALA A 428 -3.98 14.87 4.71
N ASN A 429 -4.72 15.02 5.83
CA ASN A 429 -6.09 15.51 5.81
C ASN A 429 -6.19 16.96 5.32
N SER A 430 -5.26 17.83 5.75
CA SER A 430 -5.22 19.22 5.26
C SER A 430 -5.01 19.26 3.75
N LEU A 431 -4.12 18.43 3.24
CA LEU A 431 -3.85 18.30 1.81
C LEU A 431 -5.06 17.71 1.04
N ALA A 432 -5.67 16.65 1.55
CA ALA A 432 -6.88 16.06 0.96
C ALA A 432 -7.99 17.10 0.76
N LYS A 433 -8.23 17.93 1.77
CA LYS A 433 -9.26 18.99 1.71
C LYS A 433 -9.02 20.05 0.64
N THR A 434 -7.81 20.19 0.12
CA THR A 434 -7.53 21.11 -1.00
C THR A 434 -8.11 20.64 -2.34
N HIS A 435 -8.45 19.34 -2.44
CA HIS A 435 -9.10 18.77 -3.63
C HIS A 435 -10.62 18.83 -3.56
N TYR A 436 -11.21 19.00 -2.36
CA TYR A 436 -12.66 18.88 -2.15
C TYR A 436 -13.48 19.84 -3.03
N SER A 437 -13.18 21.15 -2.99
CA SER A 437 -13.96 22.13 -3.73
C SER A 437 -13.97 21.83 -5.22
N SER A 438 -12.82 21.51 -5.79
CA SER A 438 -12.67 21.20 -7.22
C SER A 438 -13.44 19.94 -7.65
N LEU A 439 -13.51 18.92 -6.79
CA LEU A 439 -14.26 17.69 -7.04
C LEU A 439 -15.78 17.92 -6.89
N LEU A 440 -16.18 18.62 -5.81
CA LEU A 440 -17.58 18.96 -5.54
C LEU A 440 -18.18 19.86 -6.65
N ASP A 441 -17.39 20.80 -7.20
CA ASP A 441 -17.79 21.65 -8.33
C ASP A 441 -18.16 20.83 -9.59
N SER A 442 -17.49 19.68 -9.79
CA SER A 442 -17.76 18.77 -10.92
C SER A 442 -18.85 17.72 -10.62
N GLY A 443 -19.48 17.77 -9.44
CA GLY A 443 -20.55 16.86 -9.06
C GLY A 443 -20.11 15.58 -8.34
N VAL A 444 -18.81 15.42 -8.03
CA VAL A 444 -18.33 14.33 -7.18
C VAL A 444 -18.87 14.53 -5.76
N LYS A 445 -19.42 13.49 -5.16
CA LYS A 445 -19.91 13.51 -3.77
C LYS A 445 -18.80 13.10 -2.82
N ILE A 446 -18.68 13.80 -1.69
CA ILE A 446 -17.69 13.51 -0.64
C ILE A 446 -18.42 13.41 0.69
N SER A 447 -18.14 12.32 1.42
CA SER A 447 -18.67 12.08 2.76
C SER A 447 -17.54 11.71 3.72
N GLU A 448 -17.59 12.24 4.94
CA GLU A 448 -16.61 11.94 6.00
C GLU A 448 -17.26 11.03 7.05
N TRP A 449 -16.70 9.84 7.24
CA TRP A 449 -17.21 8.85 8.21
C TRP A 449 -16.94 9.29 9.65
N THR A 450 -17.99 9.65 10.36
CA THR A 450 -17.89 10.33 11.66
C THR A 450 -17.40 9.46 12.82
N PRO A 451 -17.63 8.12 12.87
CA PRO A 451 -17.17 7.31 13.99
C PRO A 451 -15.66 7.19 14.14
N GLY A 452 -14.89 7.45 13.07
CA GLY A 452 -13.43 7.29 13.17
C GLY A 452 -12.66 7.37 11.86
N PHE A 453 -11.75 6.42 11.69
CA PHE A 453 -10.81 6.38 10.57
C PHE A 453 -11.17 5.28 9.57
N VAL A 454 -11.57 5.66 8.37
CA VAL A 454 -11.73 4.75 7.22
C VAL A 454 -10.35 4.47 6.64
N HIS A 455 -9.95 3.20 6.65
CA HIS A 455 -8.68 2.74 6.07
C HIS A 455 -8.88 1.75 4.92
N ALA A 456 -10.12 1.40 4.57
CA ALA A 456 -10.44 0.57 3.42
C ALA A 456 -9.96 1.22 2.10
N LYS A 457 -9.54 0.42 1.13
CA LYS A 457 -9.23 0.81 -0.25
C LYS A 457 -10.09 -0.05 -1.15
N VAL A 458 -11.27 0.48 -1.44
CA VAL A 458 -12.34 -0.24 -2.12
C VAL A 458 -12.93 0.65 -3.19
N PHE A 459 -13.11 0.09 -4.37
CA PHE A 459 -13.89 0.66 -5.47
C PHE A 459 -14.99 -0.34 -5.83
N VAL A 460 -16.21 0.10 -5.98
CA VAL A 460 -17.31 -0.72 -6.49
C VAL A 460 -18.04 0.04 -7.58
N VAL A 461 -18.32 -0.63 -8.71
CA VAL A 461 -18.82 -0.02 -9.95
C VAL A 461 -20.00 -0.82 -10.48
N ASP A 462 -21.14 -0.15 -10.63
CA ASP A 462 -22.32 -0.61 -11.38
C ASP A 462 -22.87 -2.00 -10.97
N ASP A 463 -22.63 -2.49 -9.76
CA ASP A 463 -22.89 -3.86 -9.27
C ASP A 463 -22.16 -4.98 -10.04
N ARG A 464 -21.17 -4.63 -10.85
CA ARG A 464 -20.49 -5.56 -11.75
C ARG A 464 -19.01 -5.71 -11.54
N GLU A 465 -18.33 -4.64 -11.12
CA GLU A 465 -16.91 -4.62 -10.93
C GLU A 465 -16.55 -4.07 -9.55
N ALA A 466 -15.46 -4.57 -8.98
CA ALA A 466 -14.90 -3.99 -7.76
C ALA A 466 -13.37 -4.16 -7.73
N VAL A 467 -12.71 -3.31 -6.95
CA VAL A 467 -11.31 -3.48 -6.55
C VAL A 467 -11.23 -3.43 -5.04
N VAL A 468 -10.55 -4.40 -4.45
CA VAL A 468 -10.21 -4.46 -3.02
C VAL A 468 -8.73 -4.70 -2.89
N GLY A 469 -8.02 -3.85 -2.14
CA GLY A 469 -6.57 -4.02 -2.03
C GLY A 469 -5.90 -3.07 -1.04
N THR A 470 -4.65 -2.75 -1.35
CA THR A 470 -3.79 -1.94 -0.49
C THR A 470 -3.59 -0.52 -1.00
N ILE A 471 -3.97 -0.22 -2.25
CA ILE A 471 -3.64 0.99 -3.02
C ILE A 471 -4.51 2.18 -2.58
N ASN A 472 -3.92 3.17 -1.93
CA ASN A 472 -4.59 4.42 -1.56
C ASN A 472 -4.66 5.39 -2.75
N LEU A 473 -5.57 6.38 -2.67
CA LEU A 473 -5.58 7.54 -3.55
C LEU A 473 -4.59 8.61 -3.08
N ASP A 474 -3.30 8.26 -3.04
CA ASP A 474 -2.22 9.19 -2.70
C ASP A 474 -0.93 8.90 -3.49
N TYR A 475 -0.04 9.91 -3.60
CA TYR A 475 1.20 9.79 -4.36
C TYR A 475 2.10 8.64 -3.90
N ARG A 476 2.10 8.31 -2.59
CA ARG A 476 2.95 7.22 -2.09
C ARG A 476 2.50 5.88 -2.63
N SER A 477 1.21 5.59 -2.57
CA SER A 477 0.66 4.35 -3.10
C SER A 477 0.77 4.27 -4.62
N LEU A 478 0.49 5.37 -5.33
CA LEU A 478 0.44 5.36 -6.79
C LEU A 478 1.83 5.44 -7.48
N TYR A 479 2.88 5.90 -6.75
CA TYR A 479 4.19 6.17 -7.37
C TYR A 479 5.40 5.56 -6.64
N HIS A 480 5.25 5.17 -5.38
CA HIS A 480 6.41 4.84 -4.53
C HIS A 480 6.33 3.52 -3.79
N HIS A 481 5.15 2.94 -3.63
CA HIS A 481 4.99 1.70 -2.88
C HIS A 481 4.85 0.50 -3.80
N PHE A 482 5.33 -0.65 -3.31
CA PHE A 482 4.86 -1.93 -3.80
C PHE A 482 3.49 -2.18 -3.19
N GLU A 483 2.49 -2.35 -4.04
CA GLU A 483 1.10 -2.51 -3.66
C GLU A 483 0.52 -3.78 -4.28
N ASP A 484 -0.65 -4.21 -3.79
CA ASP A 484 -1.44 -5.24 -4.43
C ASP A 484 -2.95 -4.94 -4.32
N ALA A 485 -3.70 -5.42 -5.27
CA ALA A 485 -5.14 -5.39 -5.22
C ALA A 485 -5.75 -6.54 -6.03
N VAL A 486 -7.02 -6.79 -5.83
CA VAL A 486 -7.80 -7.75 -6.60
C VAL A 486 -8.89 -6.99 -7.36
N TRP A 487 -8.84 -7.06 -8.68
CA TRP A 487 -9.94 -6.63 -9.54
C TRP A 487 -10.91 -7.79 -9.74
N LEU A 488 -12.19 -7.52 -9.55
CA LEU A 488 -13.30 -8.48 -9.57
C LEU A 488 -14.28 -8.10 -10.65
N THR A 489 -14.82 -9.09 -11.38
CA THR A 489 -15.95 -8.88 -12.29
C THR A 489 -17.03 -9.94 -12.08
N ASP A 490 -18.29 -9.49 -12.08
CA ASP A 490 -19.50 -10.32 -11.96
C ASP A 490 -19.44 -11.33 -10.75
N ALA A 491 -18.64 -11.01 -9.74
CA ALA A 491 -18.46 -11.81 -8.51
C ALA A 491 -19.61 -11.55 -7.52
N PRO A 492 -20.14 -12.59 -6.86
CA PRO A 492 -21.26 -12.43 -5.91
C PRO A 492 -20.96 -11.43 -4.78
N CYS A 493 -19.72 -11.41 -4.28
CA CYS A 493 -19.29 -10.54 -3.18
C CYS A 493 -19.29 -9.03 -3.52
N ILE A 494 -19.43 -8.66 -4.81
CA ILE A 494 -19.54 -7.24 -5.22
C ILE A 494 -20.80 -6.60 -4.59
N ARG A 495 -21.87 -7.35 -4.39
CA ARG A 495 -23.07 -6.88 -3.69
C ARG A 495 -22.80 -6.63 -2.20
N ASP A 496 -21.97 -7.46 -1.59
CA ASP A 496 -21.59 -7.28 -0.18
C ASP A 496 -20.70 -6.05 -0.01
N ILE A 497 -19.82 -5.78 -1.00
CA ILE A 497 -19.00 -4.56 -1.05
C ILE A 497 -19.87 -3.31 -1.15
N GLU A 498 -20.85 -3.31 -2.05
CA GLU A 498 -21.79 -2.18 -2.19
C GLU A 498 -22.65 -2.01 -0.93
N ALA A 499 -23.16 -3.10 -0.36
CA ALA A 499 -23.94 -3.05 0.88
C ALA A 499 -23.11 -2.46 2.05
N ASP A 500 -21.82 -2.81 2.14
CA ASP A 500 -20.90 -2.26 3.14
C ASP A 500 -20.63 -0.76 2.91
N PHE A 501 -20.49 -0.34 1.64
CA PHE A 501 -20.37 1.07 1.30
C PHE A 501 -21.60 1.85 1.78
N GLN A 502 -22.81 1.39 1.46
CA GLN A 502 -24.06 2.04 1.86
C GLN A 502 -24.23 2.10 3.38
N ALA A 503 -23.98 1.01 4.09
CA ALA A 503 -24.03 0.96 5.56
C ALA A 503 -22.98 1.90 6.21
N THR A 504 -21.83 2.07 5.56
CA THR A 504 -20.81 3.03 6.00
C THR A 504 -21.25 4.46 5.74
N LEU A 505 -21.88 4.71 4.59
CA LEU A 505 -22.39 6.03 4.19
C LEU A 505 -23.46 6.57 5.15
N GLU A 506 -24.33 5.71 5.69
CA GLU A 506 -25.34 6.09 6.70
C GLU A 506 -24.73 6.75 7.94
N GLN A 507 -23.47 6.48 8.24
CA GLN A 507 -22.74 7.02 9.39
C GLN A 507 -21.84 8.21 9.02
N CYS A 508 -21.97 8.70 7.79
CA CYS A 508 -21.11 9.78 7.28
C CYS A 508 -21.78 11.15 7.41
N ARG A 509 -20.94 12.15 7.52
CA ARG A 509 -21.30 13.56 7.29
C ARG A 509 -21.04 13.89 5.82
N THR A 510 -22.06 14.32 5.11
CA THR A 510 -21.89 14.85 3.75
C THR A 510 -21.12 16.17 3.78
N VAL A 511 -20.17 16.34 2.88
CA VAL A 511 -19.42 17.58 2.71
C VAL A 511 -20.10 18.43 1.64
N GLU A 512 -20.53 19.64 2.02
CA GLU A 512 -21.07 20.62 1.09
C GLU A 512 -19.96 21.45 0.47
N ASN A 513 -20.17 21.98 -0.74
CA ASN A 513 -19.21 22.86 -1.41
C ASN A 513 -19.24 24.27 -0.82
N ASP A 514 -18.91 24.36 0.44
CA ASP A 514 -18.79 25.58 1.22
C ASP A 514 -17.50 25.54 2.07
N PRO A 515 -16.70 26.62 2.11
CA PRO A 515 -15.48 26.65 2.90
C PRO A 515 -15.68 26.31 4.39
N ARG A 516 -16.87 26.60 4.96
CA ARG A 516 -17.18 26.26 6.36
C ARG A 516 -17.41 24.76 6.52
N SER A 517 -18.06 24.12 5.58
CA SER A 517 -18.26 22.67 5.56
C SER A 517 -16.94 21.94 5.38
N ILE A 518 -16.10 22.38 4.44
CA ILE A 518 -14.81 21.76 4.13
C ILE A 518 -13.80 21.95 5.27
N TRP A 519 -13.56 23.20 5.69
CA TRP A 519 -12.47 23.55 6.60
C TRP A 519 -12.89 23.65 8.08
N GLN A 520 -14.19 23.66 8.36
CA GLN A 520 -14.74 23.77 9.72
C GLN A 520 -14.14 24.95 10.52
N GLY A 521 -13.93 26.08 9.85
CA GLY A 521 -13.36 27.29 10.46
C GLY A 521 -11.84 27.27 10.71
N ARG A 522 -11.13 26.24 10.25
CA ARG A 522 -9.69 26.05 10.48
C ARG A 522 -8.84 26.71 9.38
N TRP A 523 -8.81 28.04 9.31
CA TRP A 523 -8.10 28.78 8.26
C TRP A 523 -6.59 28.53 8.18
N LEU A 524 -5.91 28.32 9.34
CA LEU A 524 -4.49 27.95 9.37
C LEU A 524 -4.25 26.58 8.72
N PHE A 525 -5.21 25.67 8.87
CA PHE A 525 -5.18 24.34 8.28
C PHE A 525 -5.34 24.43 6.76
N HIS A 526 -6.17 25.36 6.28
CA HIS A 526 -6.29 25.66 4.85
C HIS A 526 -4.98 26.17 4.26
N ALA A 527 -4.38 27.21 4.88
CA ALA A 527 -3.09 27.76 4.42
C ALA A 527 -1.98 26.68 4.40
N LEU A 528 -1.94 25.81 5.41
CA LEU A 528 -1.01 24.68 5.46
C LEU A 528 -1.26 23.70 4.31
N GLY A 529 -2.52 23.33 4.03
CA GLY A 529 -2.88 22.44 2.92
C GLY A 529 -2.42 23.00 1.57
N MET A 530 -2.63 24.29 1.31
CA MET A 530 -2.17 24.94 0.09
C MET A 530 -0.64 24.90 -0.06
N LEU A 531 0.10 25.12 1.02
CA LEU A 531 1.56 25.02 1.00
C LEU A 531 2.01 23.55 0.74
N LEU A 532 1.38 22.59 1.41
CA LEU A 532 1.68 21.18 1.25
C LEU A 532 1.34 20.66 -0.14
N LYS A 533 0.33 21.23 -0.83
CA LYS A 533 -0.04 20.84 -2.19
C LYS A 533 1.12 21.01 -3.18
N VAL A 534 1.95 22.03 -2.98
CA VAL A 534 3.17 22.23 -3.79
C VAL A 534 4.20 21.11 -3.57
N LEU A 535 4.24 20.54 -2.36
CA LEU A 535 5.20 19.49 -1.97
C LEU A 535 4.64 18.08 -2.07
N ALA A 536 3.35 17.92 -2.39
CA ALA A 536 2.65 16.64 -2.42
C ALA A 536 3.38 15.53 -3.20
N PRO A 537 3.99 15.78 -4.38
CA PRO A 537 4.73 14.77 -5.12
C PRO A 537 6.04 14.30 -4.45
N LEU A 538 6.48 14.96 -3.38
CA LEU A 538 7.68 14.61 -2.61
C LEU A 538 7.34 13.99 -1.24
N LEU A 539 6.06 14.05 -0.83
CA LEU A 539 5.56 13.52 0.44
C LEU A 539 5.07 12.08 0.29
#